data_1f1d4361fdba8f550845e45a39552705
#
_entry.id   1f1d4361fdba8f550845e45a39552705
#
_cell.length_a   1.000
_cell.length_b   1.000
_cell.length_c   1.000
_cell.angle_alpha   90.00
_cell.angle_beta   90.00
_cell.angle_gamma   90.00
#
_symmetry.space_group_name_H-M   'P 1'
#
loop_
_entity.id
_entity.type
_entity.pdbx_description
1 polymer ?
#
loop_
_entity_poly.entity_id
_entity_poly.type
_entity_poly.pdbx_seq_one_letter_code
_entity_poly.pdbx_strand_id
1 'polypeptide(L)'
;PGPTLHVRQGTEVVVNAANDTDLETTVHWHGLRLDNRFDGTHHTQDPIETGGAFGYRISFPDPGVYWYHPHIRQDYGQEMGLYGTIVVEPTDPHYWPPVNREITLTLDDILLTDGAVAPFSRTRTTHTAMGRFGDVLLVNGEPDLTLAAHAGEVVRLYLVNTANTRVFNVAIPGARIKLVAGDSGRYEREEFVQSDVLAPTERVV
;
A
#
# COMPACT_ATOMS: atom_id res chain seq x y z
N PRO A 1 4.78 -8.89 1.76
CA PRO A 1 3.86 -7.93 2.38
C PRO A 1 2.97 -8.57 3.43
N GLY A 2 2.43 -7.74 4.34
CA GLY A 2 1.46 -8.13 5.33
C GLY A 2 0.06 -8.36 4.72
N PRO A 3 -0.93 -8.79 5.54
CA PRO A 3 -2.28 -9.10 5.06
C PRO A 3 -3.04 -7.84 4.60
N THR A 4 -3.95 -8.03 3.65
CA THR A 4 -4.96 -7.03 3.34
C THR A 4 -6.02 -7.01 4.44
N LEU A 5 -6.29 -5.85 5.00
CA LEU A 5 -7.35 -5.63 5.97
C LEU A 5 -8.63 -5.18 5.24
N HIS A 6 -9.72 -5.90 5.43
CA HIS A 6 -11.05 -5.50 4.94
C HIS A 6 -11.86 -4.93 6.10
N VAL A 7 -12.27 -3.68 5.97
CA VAL A 7 -12.97 -2.95 7.03
C VAL A 7 -14.18 -2.23 6.43
N ARG A 8 -15.30 -2.24 7.14
CA ARG A 8 -16.51 -1.54 6.69
C ARG A 8 -16.41 -0.04 7.03
N GLN A 9 -16.81 0.81 6.09
CA GLN A 9 -16.94 2.25 6.29
C GLN A 9 -17.73 2.58 7.57
N GLY A 10 -17.28 3.58 8.32
CA GLY A 10 -17.92 4.05 9.56
C GLY A 10 -17.60 3.20 10.79
N THR A 11 -16.77 2.16 10.67
CA THR A 11 -16.31 1.39 11.83
C THR A 11 -15.11 2.01 12.51
N GLU A 12 -14.91 1.67 13.77
CA GLU A 12 -13.69 1.91 14.52
C GLU A 12 -13.07 0.55 14.88
N VAL A 13 -11.78 0.41 14.68
CA VAL A 13 -11.02 -0.81 14.99
C VAL A 13 -9.90 -0.48 15.98
N VAL A 14 -9.72 -1.34 16.97
CA VAL A 14 -8.57 -1.29 17.88
C VAL A 14 -7.53 -2.28 17.37
N VAL A 15 -6.33 -1.77 17.08
CA VAL A 15 -5.19 -2.58 16.67
C VAL A 15 -4.12 -2.55 17.75
N ASN A 16 -3.83 -3.69 18.34
CA ASN A 16 -2.71 -3.85 19.28
C ASN A 16 -1.48 -4.30 18.49
N ALA A 17 -0.58 -3.36 18.20
CA ALA A 17 0.66 -3.65 17.52
C ALA A 17 1.73 -4.03 18.55
N ALA A 18 2.34 -5.21 18.39
CA ALA A 18 3.51 -5.64 19.13
C ALA A 18 4.74 -5.60 18.21
N ASN A 19 5.85 -5.11 18.71
CA ASN A 19 7.09 -5.03 17.96
C ASN A 19 8.05 -6.15 18.35
N ASP A 20 8.06 -7.20 17.53
CA ASP A 20 8.99 -8.33 17.66
C ASP A 20 10.19 -8.20 16.70
N THR A 21 10.40 -7.02 16.09
CA THR A 21 11.52 -6.77 15.19
C THR A 21 12.77 -6.35 15.96
N ASP A 22 13.89 -6.23 15.25
CA ASP A 22 15.19 -5.82 15.80
C ASP A 22 15.40 -4.30 15.90
N LEU A 23 14.41 -3.52 15.46
CA LEU A 23 14.43 -2.05 15.47
C LEU A 23 13.17 -1.50 16.12
N GLU A 24 13.27 -0.31 16.70
CA GLU A 24 12.09 0.48 17.04
C GLU A 24 11.23 0.76 15.81
N THR A 25 9.92 0.82 15.98
CA THR A 25 8.98 1.00 14.87
C THR A 25 7.75 1.81 15.26
N THR A 26 6.94 2.16 14.29
CA THR A 26 5.55 2.61 14.43
C THR A 26 4.74 1.97 13.33
N VAL A 27 3.42 2.05 13.38
CA VAL A 27 2.53 1.69 12.27
C VAL A 27 1.78 2.93 11.82
N HIS A 28 2.14 3.45 10.64
CA HIS A 28 1.43 4.54 10.00
C HIS A 28 0.31 3.99 9.11
N TRP A 29 -0.83 4.66 9.16
CA TRP A 29 -2.06 4.29 8.45
C TRP A 29 -2.26 5.22 7.27
N HIS A 30 -1.53 4.97 6.21
CA HIS A 30 -1.35 5.89 5.09
C HIS A 30 -2.66 6.20 4.36
N GLY A 31 -2.96 7.49 4.29
CA GLY A 31 -4.12 8.04 3.59
C GLY A 31 -5.41 8.07 4.40
N LEU A 32 -5.47 7.41 5.56
CA LEU A 32 -6.66 7.45 6.43
C LEU A 32 -6.79 8.80 7.12
N ARG A 33 -8.03 9.29 7.21
CA ARG A 33 -8.40 10.46 7.98
C ARG A 33 -8.79 10.02 9.39
N LEU A 34 -7.85 10.13 10.31
CA LEU A 34 -7.97 9.61 11.68
C LEU A 34 -7.50 10.62 12.74
N ASP A 35 -7.64 10.27 14.02
CA ASP A 35 -7.10 11.05 15.13
C ASP A 35 -5.57 11.03 15.08
N ASN A 36 -4.96 12.21 15.10
CA ASN A 36 -3.51 12.41 15.00
C ASN A 36 -2.70 11.59 16.02
N ARG A 37 -3.27 11.30 17.21
CA ARG A 37 -2.60 10.46 18.23
C ARG A 37 -2.31 9.04 17.75
N PHE A 38 -3.01 8.57 16.73
CA PHE A 38 -2.92 7.24 16.18
C PHE A 38 -2.36 7.20 14.75
N ASP A 39 -1.83 8.34 14.28
CA ASP A 39 -1.27 8.44 12.93
C ASP A 39 -0.02 7.58 12.72
N GLY A 40 0.67 7.25 13.79
CA GLY A 40 1.82 6.33 13.74
C GLY A 40 3.10 6.96 13.23
N THR A 41 3.19 8.29 13.20
CA THR A 41 4.45 8.98 12.89
C THR A 41 5.24 9.28 14.18
N HIS A 42 6.54 9.43 14.06
CA HIS A 42 7.41 9.75 15.21
C HIS A 42 7.19 11.17 15.79
N HIS A 43 6.34 11.98 15.15
CA HIS A 43 5.91 13.28 15.64
C HIS A 43 4.62 13.21 16.48
N THR A 44 3.87 12.11 16.36
CA THR A 44 2.57 11.96 17.00
C THR A 44 2.57 10.95 18.14
N GLN A 45 3.58 10.08 18.18
CA GLN A 45 3.79 9.08 19.23
C GLN A 45 5.26 8.75 19.43
N ASP A 46 5.59 8.22 20.59
CA ASP A 46 6.89 7.61 20.81
C ASP A 46 7.02 6.31 20.02
N PRO A 47 8.23 5.95 19.55
CA PRO A 47 8.48 4.66 18.90
C PRO A 47 8.08 3.48 19.79
N ILE A 48 7.62 2.40 19.15
CA ILE A 48 7.42 1.11 19.80
C ILE A 48 8.77 0.40 19.83
N GLU A 49 9.38 0.34 20.99
CA GLU A 49 10.65 -0.37 21.20
C GLU A 49 10.52 -1.87 20.89
N THR A 50 11.64 -2.55 20.60
CA THR A 50 11.67 -4.01 20.48
C THR A 50 11.11 -4.68 21.72
N GLY A 51 10.14 -5.57 21.56
CA GLY A 51 9.40 -6.21 22.67
C GLY A 51 8.29 -5.34 23.25
N GLY A 52 8.12 -4.10 22.77
CA GLY A 52 7.05 -3.18 23.18
C GLY A 52 5.77 -3.37 22.38
N ALA A 53 4.72 -2.64 22.79
CA ALA A 53 3.44 -2.64 22.12
C ALA A 53 2.77 -1.26 22.16
N PHE A 54 1.89 -0.98 21.20
CA PHE A 54 1.07 0.22 21.15
C PHE A 54 -0.35 -0.10 20.68
N GLY A 55 -1.35 0.53 21.30
CA GLY A 55 -2.75 0.36 20.94
C GLY A 55 -3.24 1.50 20.04
N TYR A 56 -3.51 1.22 18.79
CA TYR A 56 -4.11 2.15 17.85
C TYR A 56 -5.63 2.06 17.88
N ARG A 57 -6.31 3.20 17.77
CA ARG A 57 -7.74 3.28 17.59
C ARG A 57 -8.01 3.98 16.26
N ILE A 58 -8.42 3.23 15.27
CA ILE A 58 -8.50 3.65 13.87
C ILE A 58 -9.95 3.77 13.44
N SER A 59 -10.34 4.95 12.97
CA SER A 59 -11.63 5.18 12.33
C SER A 59 -11.50 5.08 10.82
N PHE A 60 -12.52 4.55 10.15
CA PHE A 60 -12.56 4.35 8.70
C PHE A 60 -13.73 5.11 8.08
N PRO A 61 -13.67 6.46 7.99
CA PRO A 61 -14.80 7.28 7.56
C PRO A 61 -15.07 7.22 6.05
N ASP A 62 -14.04 6.99 5.25
CA ASP A 62 -14.10 7.13 3.81
C ASP A 62 -13.81 5.79 3.11
N PRO A 63 -14.64 5.34 2.13
CA PRO A 63 -14.38 4.12 1.39
C PRO A 63 -13.26 4.31 0.38
N GLY A 64 -12.51 3.23 0.12
CA GLY A 64 -11.38 3.27 -0.79
C GLY A 64 -10.30 2.27 -0.45
N VAL A 65 -9.13 2.44 -1.05
CA VAL A 65 -7.94 1.66 -0.76
C VAL A 65 -6.89 2.52 -0.05
N TYR A 66 -6.33 1.96 0.98
CA TYR A 66 -5.32 2.54 1.86
C TYR A 66 -4.24 1.50 2.13
N TRP A 67 -3.22 1.88 2.89
CA TRP A 67 -2.18 0.93 3.27
C TRP A 67 -1.55 1.30 4.61
N TYR A 68 -0.81 0.39 5.20
CA TYR A 68 -0.08 0.60 6.46
C TYR A 68 1.37 0.20 6.29
N HIS A 69 2.26 0.92 6.95
CA HIS A 69 3.69 0.69 6.91
C HIS A 69 4.39 1.34 8.13
N PRO A 70 5.63 0.95 8.49
CA PRO A 70 6.38 1.65 9.53
C PRO A 70 6.75 3.06 9.10
N HIS A 71 6.84 3.99 10.05
CA HIS A 71 7.28 5.36 9.81
C HIS A 71 8.61 5.68 10.50
N ILE A 72 9.27 4.67 11.09
CA ILE A 72 10.66 4.70 11.58
C ILE A 72 11.48 3.80 10.68
N ARG A 73 12.56 4.33 10.12
CA ARG A 73 13.32 3.63 9.08
C ARG A 73 12.39 3.04 8.02
N GLN A 74 11.47 3.88 7.55
CA GLN A 74 10.49 3.54 6.54
C GLN A 74 11.15 2.90 5.29
N ASP A 75 12.28 3.46 4.85
CA ASP A 75 13.09 2.95 3.75
C ASP A 75 13.44 1.46 3.89
N TYR A 76 13.89 1.10 5.10
CA TYR A 76 14.27 -0.27 5.44
C TYR A 76 13.04 -1.16 5.63
N GLY A 77 12.07 -0.69 6.42
CA GLY A 77 10.88 -1.47 6.73
C GLY A 77 10.06 -1.84 5.48
N GLN A 78 9.88 -0.90 4.54
CA GLN A 78 9.18 -1.18 3.29
C GLN A 78 9.95 -2.18 2.43
N GLU A 79 11.26 -1.98 2.23
CA GLU A 79 12.09 -2.93 1.48
C GLU A 79 12.06 -4.35 2.07
N MET A 80 11.90 -4.48 3.40
CA MET A 80 11.77 -5.76 4.09
C MET A 80 10.33 -6.31 4.08
N GLY A 81 9.41 -5.65 3.38
CA GLY A 81 8.02 -6.10 3.22
C GLY A 81 7.09 -5.79 4.39
N LEU A 82 7.48 -4.90 5.31
CA LEU A 82 6.65 -4.50 6.45
C LEU A 82 5.57 -3.49 6.02
N TYR A 83 4.71 -3.88 5.11
CA TYR A 83 3.56 -3.10 4.68
C TYR A 83 2.40 -4.02 4.32
N GLY A 84 1.19 -3.46 4.28
CA GLY A 84 0.01 -4.17 3.81
C GLY A 84 -1.09 -3.18 3.44
N THR A 85 -2.11 -3.67 2.77
CA THR A 85 -3.21 -2.87 2.25
C THR A 85 -4.42 -2.86 3.17
N ILE A 86 -5.25 -1.83 3.03
CA ILE A 86 -6.53 -1.70 3.71
C ILE A 86 -7.59 -1.37 2.66
N VAL A 87 -8.63 -2.17 2.57
CA VAL A 87 -9.81 -1.88 1.75
C VAL A 87 -10.94 -1.48 2.70
N VAL A 88 -11.41 -0.25 2.56
CA VAL A 88 -12.58 0.23 3.28
C VAL A 88 -13.80 0.06 2.40
N GLU A 89 -14.64 -0.89 2.77
CA GLU A 89 -15.85 -1.24 2.05
C GLU A 89 -16.93 -0.19 2.28
N PRO A 90 -17.54 0.37 1.21
CA PRO A 90 -18.57 1.39 1.35
C PRO A 90 -19.85 0.82 2.01
N THR A 91 -20.55 1.69 2.72
CA THR A 91 -21.90 1.37 3.26
C THR A 91 -22.98 1.51 2.19
N ASP A 92 -22.74 2.35 1.18
CA ASP A 92 -23.63 2.47 0.01
C ASP A 92 -23.31 1.35 -0.99
N PRO A 93 -24.26 0.43 -1.28
CA PRO A 93 -24.05 -0.67 -2.23
C PRO A 93 -23.87 -0.20 -3.68
N HIS A 94 -24.17 1.07 -3.96
CA HIS A 94 -24.01 1.68 -5.29
C HIS A 94 -22.76 2.57 -5.39
N TYR A 95 -21.95 2.62 -4.37
CA TYR A 95 -20.73 3.44 -4.36
C TYR A 95 -19.77 3.02 -5.48
N TRP A 96 -19.55 1.74 -5.66
CA TRP A 96 -18.73 1.23 -6.74
C TRP A 96 -19.57 0.70 -7.90
N PRO A 97 -19.12 0.85 -9.17
CA PRO A 97 -19.71 0.12 -10.29
C PRO A 97 -19.67 -1.40 -10.04
N PRO A 98 -20.66 -2.17 -10.49
CA PRO A 98 -20.68 -3.61 -10.29
C PRO A 98 -19.53 -4.30 -11.03
N VAL A 99 -18.96 -5.32 -10.40
CA VAL A 99 -17.88 -6.15 -10.93
C VAL A 99 -18.13 -7.62 -10.63
N ASN A 100 -17.42 -8.50 -11.31
CA ASN A 100 -17.47 -9.94 -11.06
C ASN A 100 -16.54 -10.33 -9.90
N ARG A 101 -15.43 -9.59 -9.74
CA ARG A 101 -14.40 -9.89 -8.76
C ARG A 101 -13.62 -8.65 -8.37
N GLU A 102 -13.08 -8.65 -7.15
CA GLU A 102 -12.18 -7.62 -6.62
C GLU A 102 -10.83 -8.23 -6.27
N ILE A 103 -9.75 -7.54 -6.55
CA ILE A 103 -8.39 -7.97 -6.28
C ILE A 103 -7.59 -6.77 -5.77
N THR A 104 -6.83 -6.97 -4.70
CA THR A 104 -5.88 -5.98 -4.19
C THR A 104 -4.47 -6.33 -4.64
N LEU A 105 -3.77 -5.37 -5.23
CA LEU A 105 -2.41 -5.53 -5.71
C LEU A 105 -1.50 -4.44 -5.17
N THR A 106 -0.42 -4.84 -4.52
CA THR A 106 0.70 -3.95 -4.21
C THR A 106 1.73 -4.04 -5.33
N LEU A 107 2.23 -2.88 -5.75
CA LEU A 107 3.33 -2.75 -6.70
C LEU A 107 4.57 -2.33 -5.94
N ASP A 108 5.65 -3.06 -6.09
CA ASP A 108 6.87 -2.83 -5.34
C ASP A 108 8.10 -3.17 -6.19
N ASP A 109 9.28 -2.84 -5.71
CA ASP A 109 10.55 -3.33 -6.23
C ASP A 109 11.54 -3.58 -5.09
N ILE A 110 12.41 -4.55 -5.27
CA ILE A 110 13.41 -4.93 -4.29
C ILE A 110 14.80 -4.96 -4.94
N LEU A 111 15.79 -4.41 -4.25
CA LEU A 111 17.18 -4.46 -4.68
C LEU A 111 17.89 -5.66 -4.05
N LEU A 112 18.35 -6.59 -4.88
CA LEU A 112 19.03 -7.79 -4.44
C LEU A 112 20.54 -7.73 -4.72
N THR A 113 21.32 -8.38 -3.85
CA THR A 113 22.75 -8.64 -4.04
C THR A 113 23.03 -10.05 -3.51
N ASP A 114 23.58 -10.91 -4.34
CA ASP A 114 23.90 -12.30 -3.99
C ASP A 114 22.70 -13.07 -3.41
N GLY A 115 21.50 -12.81 -3.93
CA GLY A 115 20.26 -13.47 -3.52
C GLY A 115 19.65 -13.01 -2.20
N ALA A 116 20.16 -11.93 -1.61
CA ALA A 116 19.63 -11.29 -0.42
C ALA A 116 19.32 -9.82 -0.68
N VAL A 117 18.51 -9.21 0.20
CA VAL A 117 18.27 -7.76 0.15
C VAL A 117 19.61 -7.02 0.25
N ALA A 118 19.88 -6.16 -0.74
CA ALA A 118 21.14 -5.42 -0.78
C ALA A 118 21.31 -4.54 0.47
N PRO A 119 22.52 -4.44 1.03
CA PRO A 119 22.76 -3.64 2.24
C PRO A 119 22.27 -2.20 2.12
N PHE A 120 21.69 -1.69 3.18
CA PHE A 120 21.34 -0.27 3.30
C PHE A 120 22.59 0.52 3.68
N SER A 121 22.99 1.43 2.81
CA SER A 121 24.11 2.32 3.07
C SER A 121 23.64 3.78 3.05
N ARG A 122 23.59 4.40 4.21
CA ARG A 122 23.25 5.84 4.33
C ARG A 122 24.30 6.75 3.69
N THR A 123 25.50 6.22 3.42
CA THR A 123 26.60 6.97 2.81
C THR A 123 26.65 6.84 1.29
N ARG A 124 25.84 5.97 0.69
CA ARG A 124 25.78 5.87 -0.77
C ARG A 124 25.09 7.08 -1.35
N THR A 125 25.87 8.01 -1.86
CA THR A 125 25.42 9.27 -2.46
C THR A 125 24.33 9.04 -3.51
N THR A 126 24.43 7.98 -4.31
CA THR A 126 23.44 7.65 -5.34
C THR A 126 22.07 7.37 -4.73
N HIS A 127 22.01 6.51 -3.70
CA HIS A 127 20.72 6.20 -3.05
C HIS A 127 20.13 7.39 -2.30
N THR A 128 20.99 8.24 -1.73
CA THR A 128 20.54 9.45 -1.04
C THR A 128 20.00 10.51 -1.99
N ALA A 129 20.65 10.66 -3.14
CA ALA A 129 20.29 11.71 -4.10
C ALA A 129 19.22 11.28 -5.10
N MET A 130 19.23 10.02 -5.53
CA MET A 130 18.38 9.50 -6.61
C MET A 130 17.31 8.51 -6.15
N GLY A 131 17.34 8.11 -4.88
CA GLY A 131 16.51 7.04 -4.34
C GLY A 131 17.12 5.65 -4.53
N ARG A 132 16.53 4.67 -3.87
CA ARG A 132 16.90 3.26 -3.97
C ARG A 132 15.90 2.55 -4.88
N PHE A 133 16.32 2.20 -6.09
CA PHE A 133 15.53 1.43 -7.03
C PHE A 133 15.91 -0.05 -6.92
N GLY A 134 14.90 -0.90 -6.88
CA GLY A 134 15.06 -2.34 -6.97
C GLY A 134 15.41 -2.81 -8.39
N ASP A 135 15.95 -3.99 -8.50
CA ASP A 135 16.23 -4.70 -9.77
C ASP A 135 15.21 -5.84 -10.04
N VAL A 136 14.40 -6.18 -9.04
CA VAL A 136 13.29 -7.14 -9.18
C VAL A 136 11.99 -6.41 -8.90
N LEU A 137 11.07 -6.43 -9.86
CA LEU A 137 9.72 -5.88 -9.70
C LEU A 137 8.82 -6.92 -9.05
N LEU A 138 7.96 -6.48 -8.14
CA LEU A 138 7.09 -7.34 -7.35
C LEU A 138 5.63 -6.91 -7.47
N VAL A 139 4.73 -7.88 -7.58
CA VAL A 139 3.29 -7.68 -7.40
C VAL A 139 2.84 -8.59 -6.25
N ASN A 140 2.31 -8.00 -5.19
CA ASN A 140 1.99 -8.72 -3.94
C ASN A 140 3.19 -9.51 -3.36
N GLY A 141 4.41 -9.01 -3.55
CA GLY A 141 5.64 -9.65 -3.09
C GLY A 141 6.16 -10.76 -4.01
N GLU A 142 5.55 -10.99 -5.17
CA GLU A 142 5.95 -12.03 -6.12
C GLU A 142 6.43 -11.42 -7.44
N PRO A 143 7.53 -11.92 -8.03
CA PRO A 143 8.06 -11.39 -9.28
C PRO A 143 7.25 -11.81 -10.52
N ASP A 144 6.54 -12.93 -10.47
CA ASP A 144 5.82 -13.53 -11.59
C ASP A 144 4.37 -13.89 -11.25
N LEU A 145 3.64 -12.95 -10.60
CA LEU A 145 2.26 -13.17 -10.23
C LEU A 145 1.38 -13.39 -11.48
N THR A 146 0.68 -14.50 -11.52
CA THR A 146 -0.29 -14.81 -12.58
C THR A 146 -1.71 -14.79 -12.04
N LEU A 147 -2.57 -13.99 -12.67
CA LEU A 147 -3.99 -13.90 -12.37
C LEU A 147 -4.80 -14.49 -13.52
N ALA A 148 -5.57 -15.53 -13.24
CA ALA A 148 -6.51 -16.08 -14.23
C ALA A 148 -7.76 -15.20 -14.30
N ALA A 149 -8.27 -15.00 -15.54
CA ALA A 149 -9.53 -14.28 -15.77
C ALA A 149 -10.30 -14.92 -16.93
N HIS A 150 -11.62 -14.73 -16.94
CA HIS A 150 -12.46 -15.17 -18.04
C HIS A 150 -12.73 -14.04 -19.04
N ALA A 151 -12.93 -14.38 -20.31
CA ALA A 151 -13.31 -13.38 -21.31
C ALA A 151 -14.64 -12.72 -20.92
N GLY A 152 -14.66 -11.39 -20.90
CA GLY A 152 -15.81 -10.59 -20.47
C GLY A 152 -15.93 -10.39 -18.96
N GLU A 153 -15.04 -10.95 -18.16
CA GLU A 153 -14.99 -10.68 -16.72
C GLU A 153 -14.62 -9.22 -16.45
N VAL A 154 -15.34 -8.59 -15.55
CA VAL A 154 -15.02 -7.25 -15.04
C VAL A 154 -14.38 -7.40 -13.66
N VAL A 155 -13.16 -6.96 -13.53
CA VAL A 155 -12.38 -7.06 -12.29
C VAL A 155 -12.09 -5.66 -11.76
N ARG A 156 -12.38 -5.40 -10.50
CA ARG A 156 -11.91 -4.19 -9.79
C ARG A 156 -10.54 -4.48 -9.20
N LEU A 157 -9.57 -3.67 -9.58
CA LEU A 157 -8.24 -3.72 -9.02
C LEU A 157 -8.07 -2.56 -8.04
N TYR A 158 -7.72 -2.87 -6.80
CA TYR A 158 -7.21 -1.90 -5.83
C TYR A 158 -5.69 -1.91 -5.92
N LEU A 159 -5.11 -0.91 -6.55
CA LEU A 159 -3.67 -0.81 -6.77
C LEU A 159 -3.04 0.14 -5.76
N VAL A 160 -1.93 -0.27 -5.16
CA VAL A 160 -1.12 0.53 -4.23
C VAL A 160 0.34 0.46 -4.65
N ASN A 161 0.97 1.59 -4.92
CA ASN A 161 2.41 1.63 -5.11
C ASN A 161 3.10 1.72 -3.75
N THR A 162 3.71 0.62 -3.32
CA THR A 162 4.41 0.49 -2.04
C THR A 162 5.93 0.58 -2.17
N ALA A 163 6.45 0.84 -3.37
CA ALA A 163 7.88 0.99 -3.60
C ALA A 163 8.44 2.27 -2.95
N ASN A 164 9.68 2.18 -2.46
CA ASN A 164 10.36 3.31 -1.83
C ASN A 164 10.59 4.49 -2.80
N THR A 165 10.78 4.21 -4.09
CA THR A 165 11.23 5.24 -5.05
C THR A 165 10.57 5.11 -6.42
N ARG A 166 10.21 3.90 -6.84
CA ARG A 166 9.81 3.62 -8.22
C ARG A 166 8.41 4.14 -8.54
N VAL A 167 8.31 4.85 -9.65
CA VAL A 167 7.04 5.16 -10.32
C VAL A 167 6.71 4.00 -11.26
N PHE A 168 5.48 3.49 -11.22
CA PHE A 168 5.00 2.45 -12.13
C PHE A 168 4.06 3.03 -13.17
N ASN A 169 4.21 2.62 -14.42
CA ASN A 169 3.21 2.81 -15.45
C ASN A 169 2.48 1.49 -15.69
N VAL A 170 1.27 1.39 -15.20
CA VAL A 170 0.49 0.15 -15.19
C VAL A 170 -0.37 0.07 -16.44
N ALA A 171 -0.21 -1.00 -17.20
CA ALA A 171 -1.04 -1.33 -18.35
C ALA A 171 -1.39 -2.82 -18.34
N ILE A 172 -2.56 -3.18 -18.83
CA ILE A 172 -3.03 -4.57 -18.94
C ILE A 172 -3.30 -4.87 -20.42
N PRO A 173 -2.35 -5.49 -21.13
CA PRO A 173 -2.52 -5.77 -22.55
C PRO A 173 -3.77 -6.61 -22.83
N GLY A 174 -4.56 -6.17 -23.79
CA GLY A 174 -5.80 -6.84 -24.19
C GLY A 174 -7.02 -6.56 -23.31
N ALA A 175 -6.88 -5.78 -22.23
CA ALA A 175 -7.98 -5.34 -21.41
C ALA A 175 -8.30 -3.85 -21.61
N ARG A 176 -9.52 -3.46 -21.29
CA ARG A 176 -9.92 -2.05 -21.16
C ARG A 176 -9.80 -1.64 -19.69
N ILE A 177 -9.02 -0.63 -19.42
CA ILE A 177 -8.83 -0.09 -18.07
C ILE A 177 -9.74 1.12 -17.90
N LYS A 178 -10.47 1.18 -16.79
CA LYS A 178 -11.26 2.33 -16.41
C LYS A 178 -10.85 2.80 -15.02
N LEU A 179 -10.43 4.04 -14.91
CA LEU A 179 -10.13 4.69 -13.64
C LEU A 179 -11.42 5.07 -12.93
N VAL A 180 -11.57 4.63 -11.69
CA VAL A 180 -12.79 4.79 -10.89
C VAL A 180 -12.54 5.65 -9.67
N ALA A 181 -11.37 5.51 -9.04
CA ALA A 181 -11.01 6.24 -7.83
C ALA A 181 -9.49 6.39 -7.73
N GLY A 182 -9.07 7.32 -6.88
CA GLY A 182 -7.67 7.54 -6.49
C GLY A 182 -7.55 7.73 -4.98
N ASP A 183 -6.46 8.35 -4.55
CA ASP A 183 -6.10 8.59 -3.16
C ASP A 183 -7.22 9.22 -2.30
N SER A 184 -8.00 10.11 -2.90
CA SER A 184 -9.04 10.88 -2.22
C SER A 184 -10.44 10.29 -2.36
N GLY A 185 -10.54 9.06 -2.87
CA GLY A 185 -11.82 8.39 -3.11
C GLY A 185 -12.24 8.41 -4.59
N ARG A 186 -13.53 8.21 -4.82
CA ARG A 186 -14.09 8.06 -6.16
C ARG A 186 -13.96 9.35 -6.98
N TYR A 187 -13.58 9.21 -8.26
CA TYR A 187 -13.56 10.31 -9.20
C TYR A 187 -15.00 10.76 -9.56
N GLU A 188 -15.19 12.05 -9.76
CA GLU A 188 -16.46 12.59 -10.26
C GLU A 188 -16.79 12.06 -11.65
N ARG A 189 -15.76 11.82 -12.47
CA ARG A 189 -15.87 11.25 -13.81
C ARG A 189 -14.91 10.09 -13.97
N GLU A 190 -15.47 8.93 -14.21
CA GLU A 190 -14.71 7.73 -14.56
C GLU A 190 -14.18 7.84 -16.01
N GLU A 191 -12.97 7.40 -16.27
CA GLU A 191 -12.32 7.53 -17.56
C GLU A 191 -11.68 6.21 -18.01
N PHE A 192 -11.80 5.89 -19.31
CA PHE A 192 -11.06 4.80 -19.92
C PHE A 192 -9.67 5.26 -20.33
N VAL A 193 -8.64 4.54 -19.89
CA VAL A 193 -7.23 4.83 -20.15
C VAL A 193 -6.52 3.62 -20.76
N GLN A 194 -5.36 3.85 -21.38
CA GLN A 194 -4.49 2.78 -21.88
C GLN A 194 -3.53 2.28 -20.79
N SER A 195 -3.12 3.18 -19.93
CA SER A 195 -2.28 2.93 -18.76
C SER A 195 -2.49 4.02 -17.73
N ASP A 196 -2.05 3.76 -16.50
CA ASP A 196 -2.02 4.76 -15.44
C ASP A 196 -0.65 4.78 -14.76
N VAL A 197 -0.22 5.97 -14.34
CA VAL A 197 1.08 6.19 -13.72
C VAL A 197 0.91 6.40 -12.23
N LEU A 198 1.45 5.49 -11.43
CA LEU A 198 1.38 5.53 -9.98
C LEU A 198 2.73 5.93 -9.38
N ALA A 199 2.77 7.07 -8.71
CA ALA A 199 3.91 7.48 -7.90
C ALA A 199 4.00 6.65 -6.60
N PRO A 200 5.17 6.59 -5.93
CA PRO A 200 5.26 6.01 -4.59
C PRO A 200 4.17 6.54 -3.67
N THR A 201 3.55 5.65 -2.91
CA THR A 201 2.43 5.89 -1.98
C THR A 201 1.05 6.09 -2.61
N GLU A 202 0.99 6.31 -3.92
CA GLU A 202 -0.26 6.53 -4.64
C GLU A 202 -1.11 5.25 -4.73
N ARG A 203 -2.44 5.44 -4.67
CA ARG A 203 -3.44 4.38 -4.77
C ARG A 203 -4.45 4.73 -5.85
N VAL A 204 -4.90 3.71 -6.58
CA VAL A 204 -5.90 3.85 -7.64
C VAL A 204 -6.83 2.62 -7.70
N VAL A 205 -8.05 2.86 -8.14
CA VAL A 205 -9.04 1.82 -8.37
C VAL A 205 -9.53 1.87 -9.80
#